data_9def31ade45c08eb69ac163014c7c42b
#
_entry.id   9def31ade45c08eb69ac163014c7c42b
#
_cell.length_a   1.000
_cell.length_b   1.000
_cell.length_c   1.000
_cell.angle_alpha   90.00
_cell.angle_beta   90.00
_cell.angle_gamma   90.00
#
_symmetry.space_group_name_H-M   'P 1'
#
loop_
_entity.id
_entity.type
_entity.pdbx_description
1 polymer ?
#
loop_
_entity_poly.entity_id
_entity_poly.type
_entity_poly.pdbx_seq_one_letter_code
_entity_poly.pdbx_strand_id
1 'polypeptide(L)'
;MSTKLEIVFEKSPRDPLPDYLPARMVNEFVYCPRLFFYEWVERLFRESADTIEGKIQHERIDARTSELPIPEYAAAEAFQSRSVTLSSERHRVIARMDLLEGSAGVVTPVDYKHGAPRECEQGIEAWPTDRIQLAVQGLILRENGYRTEEGIVYYAKTRQRVRVRFNPDLLAEAEQAIASAWELAHSGRIPPPLMDSPKCSGCSLVGICLPDETNSLRASQPERQASTLQLSLFGDGVPCEVREPTELRQLITPRDDLRPLYLNSQGAHVSKSGGLLRIRPRDGEKLDVRLNEICQLNVFGNVQLTTQAIQALCAADIPICYFSQGGWFYGITTGLNTKNIFLRRSQFRLAEQEWFSLALARRLVAGKIRNQRTMLRRNHSEPSPTVLAQLKRMAELAECAPSFDELLGIEGHAARLYFQEFAGMIK
;
A
#
# COMPACT_ATOMS: atom_id res chain seq x y z
N MET A 1 -32.69 31.34 0.95
CA MET A 1 -32.87 29.89 0.84
C MET A 1 -31.49 29.28 0.55
N SER A 2 -30.82 28.83 1.57
CA SER A 2 -29.45 28.28 1.47
C SER A 2 -29.56 26.77 1.35
N THR A 3 -29.31 26.27 0.15
CA THR A 3 -29.33 24.86 -0.14
C THR A 3 -28.08 24.23 0.50
N LYS A 4 -28.26 23.54 1.60
CA LYS A 4 -27.23 22.65 2.19
C LYS A 4 -26.86 21.60 1.17
N LEU A 5 -25.71 21.69 0.56
CA LEU A 5 -25.09 20.59 -0.16
C LEU A 5 -24.57 19.60 0.89
N GLU A 6 -25.40 18.66 1.30
CA GLU A 6 -24.92 17.40 1.85
C GLU A 6 -24.19 16.68 0.71
N ILE A 7 -22.87 16.51 0.84
CA ILE A 7 -22.12 15.61 -0.02
C ILE A 7 -22.51 14.22 0.42
N VAL A 8 -23.64 13.74 -0.04
CA VAL A 8 -23.97 12.32 -0.05
C VAL A 8 -23.04 11.75 -1.12
N PHE A 9 -22.00 11.03 -0.70
CA PHE A 9 -21.29 10.15 -1.61
C PHE A 9 -22.33 9.14 -2.09
N GLU A 10 -22.95 9.38 -3.23
CA GLU A 10 -23.77 8.38 -3.89
C GLU A 10 -22.91 7.12 -3.97
N LYS A 11 -23.41 6.04 -3.35
CA LYS A 11 -22.85 4.70 -3.50
C LYS A 11 -22.83 4.39 -5.00
N SER A 12 -21.66 4.62 -5.62
CA SER A 12 -21.46 4.07 -6.97
C SER A 12 -21.67 2.56 -6.87
N PRO A 13 -22.38 1.93 -7.81
CA PRO A 13 -22.40 0.48 -7.88
C PRO A 13 -20.94 0.03 -7.97
N ARG A 14 -20.44 -0.54 -6.88
CA ARG A 14 -19.15 -1.22 -6.87
C ARG A 14 -19.32 -2.47 -7.70
N ASP A 15 -18.27 -2.91 -8.37
CA ASP A 15 -18.23 -4.28 -8.85
C ASP A 15 -18.66 -5.17 -7.69
N PRO A 16 -19.56 -6.12 -7.91
CA PRO A 16 -20.01 -6.99 -6.83
C PRO A 16 -18.79 -7.64 -6.19
N LEU A 17 -18.76 -7.61 -4.85
CA LEU A 17 -17.71 -8.33 -4.11
C LEU A 17 -17.79 -9.81 -4.52
N PRO A 18 -16.66 -10.53 -4.57
CA PRO A 18 -16.67 -11.97 -4.81
C PRO A 18 -17.59 -12.68 -3.83
N ASP A 19 -18.18 -13.79 -4.24
CA ASP A 19 -19.14 -14.54 -3.44
C ASP A 19 -18.54 -15.11 -2.15
N TYR A 20 -17.21 -15.39 -2.18
CA TYR A 20 -16.47 -15.95 -1.05
C TYR A 20 -15.29 -15.07 -0.66
N LEU A 21 -15.10 -14.92 0.64
CA LEU A 21 -13.95 -14.27 1.25
C LEU A 21 -12.83 -15.31 1.45
N PRO A 22 -11.62 -15.12 0.88
CA PRO A 22 -10.53 -16.02 1.14
C PRO A 22 -10.12 -16.01 2.63
N ALA A 23 -9.85 -17.18 3.20
CA ALA A 23 -9.39 -17.31 4.59
C ALA A 23 -8.14 -16.47 4.90
N ARG A 24 -7.26 -16.31 3.91
CA ARG A 24 -6.11 -15.39 4.01
C ARG A 24 -6.57 -13.95 4.25
N MET A 25 -7.64 -13.49 3.63
CA MET A 25 -8.14 -12.13 3.83
C MET A 25 -8.72 -11.92 5.23
N VAL A 26 -9.18 -12.99 5.90
CA VAL A 26 -9.56 -12.91 7.32
C VAL A 26 -8.32 -12.74 8.19
N ASN A 27 -7.19 -13.39 7.87
CA ASN A 27 -5.90 -13.15 8.53
C ASN A 27 -5.48 -11.68 8.39
N GLU A 28 -5.54 -11.13 7.17
CA GLU A 28 -5.20 -9.72 6.91
C GLU A 28 -6.14 -8.75 7.66
N PHE A 29 -7.42 -9.08 7.76
CA PHE A 29 -8.37 -8.29 8.54
C PHE A 29 -8.01 -8.24 10.04
N VAL A 30 -7.67 -9.38 10.64
CA VAL A 30 -7.25 -9.47 12.05
C VAL A 30 -5.89 -8.79 12.26
N TYR A 31 -5.00 -8.83 11.27
CA TYR A 31 -3.74 -8.09 11.29
C TYR A 31 -4.00 -6.59 11.31
N CYS A 32 -4.75 -6.09 10.33
CA CYS A 32 -5.14 -4.69 10.19
C CYS A 32 -6.36 -4.56 9.26
N PRO A 33 -7.51 -4.07 9.75
CA PRO A 33 -8.71 -3.89 8.92
C PRO A 33 -8.47 -3.00 7.68
N ARG A 34 -7.55 -2.01 7.77
CA ARG A 34 -7.21 -1.13 6.66
C ARG A 34 -6.38 -1.85 5.58
N LEU A 35 -5.48 -2.76 5.98
CA LEU A 35 -4.74 -3.61 5.05
C LEU A 35 -5.69 -4.51 4.27
N PHE A 36 -6.58 -5.20 4.96
CA PHE A 36 -7.65 -6.00 4.36
C PHE A 36 -8.48 -5.19 3.36
N PHE A 37 -8.90 -3.97 3.75
CA PHE A 37 -9.69 -3.11 2.86
C PHE A 37 -8.92 -2.76 1.58
N TYR A 38 -7.66 -2.40 1.68
CA TYR A 38 -6.83 -2.12 0.52
C TYR A 38 -6.66 -3.35 -0.38
N GLU A 39 -6.31 -4.51 0.17
CA GLU A 39 -6.06 -5.71 -0.62
C GLU A 39 -7.33 -6.31 -1.23
N TRP A 40 -8.40 -6.41 -0.44
CA TRP A 40 -9.63 -7.09 -0.86
C TRP A 40 -10.62 -6.18 -1.59
N VAL A 41 -10.91 -5.00 -1.04
CA VAL A 41 -11.92 -4.09 -1.58
C VAL A 41 -11.37 -3.21 -2.68
N GLU A 42 -10.18 -2.61 -2.45
CA GLU A 42 -9.50 -1.73 -3.40
C GLU A 42 -8.61 -2.49 -4.39
N ARG A 43 -8.38 -3.79 -4.15
CA ARG A 43 -7.51 -4.67 -4.96
C ARG A 43 -6.09 -4.12 -5.15
N LEU A 44 -5.58 -3.46 -4.10
CA LEU A 44 -4.22 -2.93 -4.04
C LEU A 44 -3.33 -3.99 -3.41
N PHE A 45 -2.38 -4.51 -4.16
CA PHE A 45 -1.40 -5.46 -3.68
C PHE A 45 0.01 -4.97 -4.03
N ARG A 46 0.92 -4.97 -3.05
CA ARG A 46 2.35 -4.78 -3.29
C ARG A 46 3.14 -5.93 -2.69
N GLU A 47 4.08 -6.41 -3.48
CA GLU A 47 5.02 -7.43 -3.00
C GLU A 47 6.01 -6.78 -2.01
N SER A 48 6.21 -7.44 -0.87
CA SER A 48 7.31 -7.18 0.06
C SER A 48 8.30 -8.34 0.01
N ALA A 49 9.48 -8.20 0.62
CA ALA A 49 10.43 -9.29 0.71
C ALA A 49 9.79 -10.55 1.35
N ASP A 50 9.01 -10.37 2.42
CA ASP A 50 8.32 -11.45 3.12
C ASP A 50 7.24 -12.12 2.25
N THR A 51 6.49 -11.33 1.46
CA THR A 51 5.46 -11.88 0.56
C THR A 51 6.07 -12.64 -0.61
N ILE A 52 7.22 -12.20 -1.13
CA ILE A 52 7.95 -12.91 -2.20
C ILE A 52 8.51 -14.24 -1.69
N GLU A 53 9.14 -14.24 -0.52
CA GLU A 53 9.67 -15.47 0.07
C GLU A 53 8.55 -16.46 0.41
N GLY A 54 7.42 -15.99 0.96
CA GLY A 54 6.22 -16.79 1.19
C GLY A 54 5.69 -17.41 -0.09
N LYS A 55 5.61 -16.64 -1.19
CA LYS A 55 5.14 -17.12 -2.49
C LYS A 55 6.03 -18.24 -3.05
N ILE A 56 7.35 -18.09 -3.00
CA ILE A 56 8.31 -19.11 -3.45
C ILE A 56 8.14 -20.40 -2.65
N GLN A 57 7.86 -20.29 -1.35
CA GLN A 57 7.63 -21.44 -0.49
C GLN A 57 6.32 -22.16 -0.83
N HIS A 58 5.23 -21.42 -1.05
CA HIS A 58 3.96 -22.01 -1.49
C HIS A 58 4.05 -22.67 -2.86
N GLU A 59 4.75 -22.07 -3.83
CA GLU A 59 4.98 -22.69 -5.15
C GLU A 59 5.64 -24.07 -5.06
N ARG A 60 6.55 -24.28 -4.11
CA ARG A 60 7.19 -25.59 -3.88
C ARG A 60 6.22 -26.62 -3.29
N ILE A 61 5.26 -26.19 -2.46
CA ILE A 61 4.24 -27.04 -1.87
C ILE A 61 3.19 -27.41 -2.92
N ASP A 62 2.79 -26.43 -3.73
CA ASP A 62 1.77 -26.55 -4.78
C ASP A 62 2.18 -27.47 -5.95
N ALA A 63 3.49 -27.70 -6.13
CA ALA A 63 3.99 -28.61 -7.17
C ALA A 63 3.55 -30.10 -7.02
N ARG A 64 2.91 -30.43 -5.89
CA ARG A 64 2.42 -31.79 -5.59
C ARG A 64 0.97 -31.71 -5.13
N THR A 65 0.05 -31.58 -6.06
CA THR A 65 -1.40 -31.63 -5.77
C THR A 65 -1.83 -33.08 -5.57
N SER A 66 -2.63 -33.37 -4.54
CA SER A 66 -3.24 -34.67 -4.31
C SER A 66 -4.71 -34.48 -3.96
N GLU A 67 -5.55 -35.41 -4.41
CA GLU A 67 -6.99 -35.38 -4.13
C GLU A 67 -7.26 -35.63 -2.64
N LEU A 68 -8.26 -34.96 -2.10
CA LEU A 68 -8.75 -35.15 -0.74
C LEU A 68 -9.73 -36.32 -0.74
N PRO A 69 -9.53 -37.37 0.08
CA PRO A 69 -10.53 -38.43 0.24
C PRO A 69 -11.86 -37.88 0.74
N ILE A 70 -12.97 -38.41 0.27
CA ILE A 70 -14.30 -38.04 0.79
C ILE A 70 -14.40 -38.43 2.28
N PRO A 71 -15.27 -37.73 3.07
CA PRO A 71 -15.29 -37.89 4.54
C PRO A 71 -15.44 -39.32 5.03
N GLU A 72 -16.18 -40.16 4.32
CA GLU A 72 -16.38 -41.58 4.66
C GLU A 72 -15.07 -42.42 4.58
N TYR A 73 -14.22 -42.15 3.59
CA TYR A 73 -12.92 -42.85 3.42
C TYR A 73 -11.81 -42.18 4.24
N ALA A 74 -11.92 -40.90 4.56
CA ALA A 74 -10.98 -40.19 5.44
C ALA A 74 -10.92 -40.80 6.85
N ALA A 75 -11.95 -41.56 7.24
CA ALA A 75 -11.99 -42.27 8.54
C ALA A 75 -11.18 -43.57 8.58
N ALA A 76 -10.85 -44.16 7.43
CA ALA A 76 -10.30 -45.53 7.36
C ALA A 76 -8.75 -45.60 7.39
N GLU A 77 -8.08 -44.65 6.72
CA GLU A 77 -6.62 -44.66 6.56
C GLU A 77 -5.99 -43.31 6.82
N ALA A 78 -4.70 -43.32 7.20
CA ALA A 78 -3.91 -42.10 7.30
C ALA A 78 -3.58 -41.58 5.89
N PHE A 79 -3.79 -40.27 5.66
CA PHE A 79 -3.51 -39.65 4.37
C PHE A 79 -2.88 -38.25 4.52
N GLN A 80 -2.28 -37.79 3.45
CA GLN A 80 -1.84 -36.40 3.29
C GLN A 80 -2.33 -35.87 1.94
N SER A 81 -3.07 -34.76 1.97
CA SER A 81 -3.53 -34.05 0.77
C SER A 81 -3.00 -32.63 0.75
N ARG A 82 -2.52 -32.17 -0.40
CA ARG A 82 -1.87 -30.86 -0.58
C ARG A 82 -2.66 -29.96 -1.50
N SER A 83 -2.59 -28.65 -1.21
CA SER A 83 -3.20 -27.60 -2.03
C SER A 83 -4.70 -27.79 -2.28
N VAL A 84 -5.41 -28.25 -1.25
CA VAL A 84 -6.84 -28.52 -1.30
C VAL A 84 -7.64 -27.22 -1.18
N THR A 85 -8.57 -26.99 -2.09
CA THR A 85 -9.48 -25.83 -2.04
C THR A 85 -10.87 -26.29 -1.62
N LEU A 86 -11.39 -25.74 -0.53
CA LEU A 86 -12.75 -25.96 -0.03
C LEU A 86 -13.39 -24.62 0.31
N SER A 87 -14.73 -24.59 0.27
CA SER A 87 -15.54 -23.42 0.63
C SER A 87 -16.58 -23.77 1.70
N SER A 88 -17.04 -22.75 2.39
CA SER A 88 -18.19 -22.79 3.28
C SER A 88 -19.26 -21.85 2.74
N GLU A 89 -20.43 -22.40 2.42
CA GLU A 89 -21.59 -21.63 1.98
C GLU A 89 -22.16 -20.79 3.13
N ARG A 90 -22.23 -21.38 4.31
CA ARG A 90 -22.76 -20.74 5.52
C ARG A 90 -21.99 -19.47 5.89
N HIS A 91 -20.66 -19.55 5.85
CA HIS A 91 -19.81 -18.43 6.23
C HIS A 91 -19.35 -17.59 5.05
N ARG A 92 -19.62 -18.04 3.81
CA ARG A 92 -19.18 -17.40 2.57
C ARG A 92 -17.67 -17.19 2.55
N VAL A 93 -16.91 -18.23 2.92
CA VAL A 93 -15.44 -18.22 2.94
C VAL A 93 -14.89 -19.36 2.10
N ILE A 94 -13.71 -19.14 1.54
CA ILE A 94 -12.97 -20.12 0.76
C ILE A 94 -11.54 -20.21 1.27
N ALA A 95 -11.00 -21.41 1.38
CA ALA A 95 -9.60 -21.62 1.74
C ALA A 95 -8.91 -22.54 0.75
N ARG A 96 -7.70 -22.18 0.35
CA ARG A 96 -6.74 -23.11 -0.23
C ARG A 96 -5.80 -23.54 0.90
N MET A 97 -5.92 -24.78 1.32
CA MET A 97 -5.19 -25.34 2.44
C MET A 97 -3.88 -25.98 1.93
N ASP A 98 -2.74 -25.62 2.51
CA ASP A 98 -1.42 -26.06 2.04
C ASP A 98 -1.25 -27.58 2.18
N LEU A 99 -1.62 -28.10 3.35
CA LEU A 99 -1.55 -29.54 3.65
C LEU A 99 -2.69 -29.92 4.60
N LEU A 100 -3.32 -31.06 4.33
CA LEU A 100 -4.27 -31.73 5.21
C LEU A 100 -3.68 -33.08 5.63
N GLU A 101 -3.56 -33.33 6.92
CA GLU A 101 -3.13 -34.60 7.49
C GLU A 101 -4.34 -35.32 8.08
N GLY A 102 -4.64 -36.50 7.57
CA GLY A 102 -5.72 -37.35 8.09
C GLY A 102 -5.14 -38.48 8.93
N SER A 103 -5.70 -38.69 10.14
CA SER A 103 -5.33 -39.82 11.00
C SER A 103 -6.49 -40.17 11.94
N ALA A 104 -6.84 -41.43 12.04
CA ALA A 104 -7.89 -41.94 12.94
C ALA A 104 -9.24 -41.19 12.76
N GLY A 105 -9.62 -40.83 11.54
CA GLY A 105 -10.86 -40.13 11.22
C GLY A 105 -10.87 -38.62 11.56
N VAL A 106 -9.75 -38.08 11.97
CA VAL A 106 -9.58 -36.64 12.25
C VAL A 106 -8.70 -36.04 11.16
N VAL A 107 -9.14 -34.92 10.59
CA VAL A 107 -8.40 -34.15 9.59
C VAL A 107 -7.81 -32.89 10.22
N THR A 108 -6.51 -32.72 10.12
CA THR A 108 -5.75 -31.60 10.70
C THR A 108 -5.18 -30.74 9.58
N PRO A 109 -5.63 -29.50 9.43
CA PRO A 109 -5.04 -28.55 8.49
C PRO A 109 -3.66 -28.08 8.99
N VAL A 110 -2.69 -28.03 8.08
CA VAL A 110 -1.33 -27.53 8.34
C VAL A 110 -1.06 -26.35 7.42
N ASP A 111 -0.90 -25.17 8.01
CA ASP A 111 -0.65 -23.91 7.32
C ASP A 111 0.83 -23.54 7.42
N TYR A 112 1.46 -23.22 6.30
CA TYR A 112 2.89 -22.93 6.24
C TYR A 112 3.12 -21.41 6.33
N LYS A 113 3.96 -21.00 7.31
CA LYS A 113 4.35 -19.59 7.51
C LYS A 113 5.86 -19.44 7.42
N HIS A 114 6.32 -18.40 6.74
CA HIS A 114 7.75 -18.11 6.60
C HIS A 114 8.40 -17.70 7.93
N GLY A 115 7.71 -16.96 8.79
CA GLY A 115 8.20 -16.37 10.03
C GLY A 115 8.59 -17.36 11.14
N ALA A 116 8.57 -16.83 12.37
CA ALA A 116 8.76 -17.58 13.61
C ALA A 116 7.48 -17.46 14.48
N PRO A 117 7.21 -18.45 15.34
CA PRO A 117 6.10 -18.37 16.28
C PRO A 117 6.32 -17.25 17.32
N ARG A 118 5.26 -16.90 18.04
CA ARG A 118 5.33 -15.94 19.13
C ARG A 118 5.87 -16.63 20.38
N GLU A 119 6.86 -16.02 21.02
CA GLU A 119 7.33 -16.44 22.34
C GLU A 119 6.48 -15.76 23.43
N CYS A 120 5.98 -16.55 24.36
CA CYS A 120 5.20 -16.11 25.51
C CYS A 120 5.77 -16.74 26.80
N GLU A 121 5.39 -16.23 27.95
CA GLU A 121 5.80 -16.78 29.27
C GLU A 121 5.44 -18.27 29.44
N GLN A 122 4.39 -18.73 28.76
CA GLN A 122 3.89 -20.12 28.80
C GLN A 122 4.50 -21.03 27.73
N GLY A 123 5.41 -20.50 26.88
CA GLY A 123 6.04 -21.24 25.80
C GLY A 123 5.84 -20.57 24.43
N ILE A 124 5.69 -21.42 23.39
CA ILE A 124 5.58 -20.99 22.01
C ILE A 124 4.14 -21.08 21.55
N GLU A 125 3.61 -20.00 21.00
CA GLU A 125 2.25 -19.91 20.47
C GLU A 125 2.22 -19.44 19.02
N ALA A 126 1.15 -19.81 18.31
CA ALA A 126 0.85 -19.24 17.00
C ALA A 126 0.37 -17.81 17.15
N TRP A 127 0.70 -16.94 16.17
CA TRP A 127 0.19 -15.57 16.15
C TRP A 127 -1.34 -15.53 16.09
N PRO A 128 -1.99 -14.55 16.72
CA PRO A 128 -3.45 -14.44 16.71
C PRO A 128 -4.05 -14.51 15.30
N THR A 129 -3.42 -13.88 14.32
CA THR A 129 -3.83 -13.90 12.91
C THR A 129 -3.80 -15.32 12.33
N ASP A 130 -2.75 -16.08 12.63
CA ASP A 130 -2.58 -17.45 12.13
C ASP A 130 -3.58 -18.41 12.82
N ARG A 131 -3.85 -18.18 14.13
CA ARG A 131 -4.86 -18.95 14.87
C ARG A 131 -6.24 -18.79 14.25
N ILE A 132 -6.64 -17.55 13.93
CA ILE A 132 -7.93 -17.26 13.28
C ILE A 132 -7.98 -17.86 11.88
N GLN A 133 -6.93 -17.74 11.08
CA GLN A 133 -6.89 -18.35 9.75
C GLN A 133 -7.10 -19.86 9.81
N LEU A 134 -6.40 -20.57 10.74
CA LEU A 134 -6.60 -22.00 10.95
C LEU A 134 -8.01 -22.33 11.44
N ALA A 135 -8.59 -21.52 12.33
CA ALA A 135 -9.96 -21.71 12.79
C ALA A 135 -10.97 -21.58 11.65
N VAL A 136 -10.77 -20.63 10.73
CA VAL A 136 -11.57 -20.51 9.50
C VAL A 136 -11.45 -21.77 8.63
N GLN A 137 -10.23 -22.31 8.46
CA GLN A 137 -10.02 -23.58 7.76
C GLN A 137 -10.74 -24.75 8.48
N GLY A 138 -10.73 -24.74 9.81
CA GLY A 138 -11.48 -25.71 10.64
C GLY A 138 -12.99 -25.62 10.46
N LEU A 139 -13.58 -24.41 10.40
CA LEU A 139 -14.99 -24.20 10.11
C LEU A 139 -15.37 -24.75 8.71
N ILE A 140 -14.55 -24.46 7.70
CA ILE A 140 -14.75 -24.96 6.34
C ILE A 140 -14.71 -26.48 6.32
N LEU A 141 -13.73 -27.13 6.96
CA LEU A 141 -13.62 -28.60 7.01
C LEU A 141 -14.85 -29.22 7.68
N ARG A 142 -15.32 -28.66 8.80
CA ARG A 142 -16.51 -29.18 9.52
C ARG A 142 -17.77 -29.10 8.68
N GLU A 143 -17.97 -28.00 7.95
CA GLU A 143 -19.13 -27.87 7.06
C GLU A 143 -19.09 -28.85 5.89
N ASN A 144 -17.89 -29.20 5.42
CA ASN A 144 -17.70 -30.23 4.39
C ASN A 144 -17.68 -31.66 4.93
N GLY A 145 -18.11 -31.87 6.18
CA GLY A 145 -18.29 -33.20 6.77
C GLY A 145 -17.04 -33.82 7.39
N TYR A 146 -15.92 -33.12 7.46
CA TYR A 146 -14.69 -33.64 8.08
C TYR A 146 -14.66 -33.35 9.57
N ARG A 147 -14.24 -34.36 10.36
CA ARG A 147 -13.97 -34.15 11.79
C ARG A 147 -12.61 -33.49 11.95
N THR A 148 -12.58 -32.32 12.57
CA THR A 148 -11.35 -31.57 12.87
C THR A 148 -11.43 -30.97 14.26
N GLU A 149 -10.36 -31.13 15.05
CA GLU A 149 -10.27 -30.72 16.46
C GLU A 149 -9.15 -29.69 16.68
N GLU A 150 -8.15 -29.71 15.82
CA GLU A 150 -6.99 -28.83 15.86
C GLU A 150 -6.44 -28.53 14.47
N GLY A 151 -5.61 -27.50 14.37
CA GLY A 151 -4.78 -27.22 13.21
C GLY A 151 -3.33 -27.00 13.63
N ILE A 152 -2.43 -26.95 12.66
CA ILE A 152 -1.00 -26.79 12.89
C ILE A 152 -0.50 -25.61 12.06
N VAL A 153 0.23 -24.67 12.68
CA VAL A 153 1.06 -23.70 11.97
C VAL A 153 2.48 -24.22 11.90
N TYR A 154 3.01 -24.38 10.69
CA TYR A 154 4.40 -24.71 10.48
C TYR A 154 5.22 -23.47 10.15
N TYR A 155 6.08 -23.05 11.07
CA TYR A 155 6.98 -21.91 10.90
C TYR A 155 8.30 -22.34 10.27
N ALA A 156 8.49 -21.98 9.01
CA ALA A 156 9.63 -22.47 8.22
C ALA A 156 10.98 -21.94 8.72
N LYS A 157 11.05 -20.71 9.22
CA LYS A 157 12.29 -20.10 9.74
C LYS A 157 12.86 -20.87 10.93
N THR A 158 12.00 -21.37 11.81
CA THR A 158 12.39 -22.11 13.03
C THR A 158 12.16 -23.60 12.92
N ARG A 159 11.49 -24.06 11.82
CA ARG A 159 11.08 -25.46 11.60
C ARG A 159 10.20 -26.02 12.73
N GLN A 160 9.39 -25.17 13.34
CA GLN A 160 8.53 -25.53 14.46
C GLN A 160 7.10 -25.73 14.00
N ARG A 161 6.44 -26.77 14.57
CA ARG A 161 5.02 -27.05 14.40
C ARG A 161 4.29 -26.61 15.68
N VAL A 162 3.41 -25.63 15.56
CA VAL A 162 2.60 -25.11 16.67
C VAL A 162 1.17 -25.57 16.50
N ARG A 163 0.65 -26.32 17.49
CA ARG A 163 -0.72 -26.83 17.48
C ARG A 163 -1.69 -25.77 18.00
N VAL A 164 -2.82 -25.66 17.34
CA VAL A 164 -3.91 -24.74 17.67
C VAL A 164 -5.20 -25.56 17.82
N ARG A 165 -5.71 -25.72 19.04
CA ARG A 165 -6.97 -26.41 19.31
C ARG A 165 -8.16 -25.55 18.94
N PHE A 166 -9.14 -26.14 18.28
CA PHE A 166 -10.37 -25.48 17.87
C PHE A 166 -11.42 -25.53 18.99
N ASN A 167 -11.18 -24.78 20.05
CA ASN A 167 -12.15 -24.64 21.14
C ASN A 167 -13.32 -23.72 20.69
N PRO A 168 -14.48 -23.74 21.39
CA PRO A 168 -15.63 -22.93 21.04
C PRO A 168 -15.33 -21.43 20.95
N ASP A 169 -14.51 -20.89 21.85
CA ASP A 169 -14.17 -19.47 21.89
C ASP A 169 -13.41 -19.04 20.64
N LEU A 170 -12.39 -19.81 20.23
CA LEU A 170 -11.61 -19.51 19.02
C LEU A 170 -12.48 -19.60 17.75
N LEU A 171 -13.40 -20.55 17.69
CA LEU A 171 -14.31 -20.68 16.56
C LEU A 171 -15.30 -19.50 16.49
N ALA A 172 -15.82 -19.08 17.65
CA ALA A 172 -16.69 -17.89 17.72
C ALA A 172 -15.91 -16.61 17.34
N GLU A 173 -14.65 -16.48 17.74
CA GLU A 173 -13.78 -15.38 17.34
C GLU A 173 -13.55 -15.38 15.82
N ALA A 174 -13.35 -16.55 15.22
CA ALA A 174 -13.22 -16.67 13.77
C ALA A 174 -14.50 -16.31 13.02
N GLU A 175 -15.67 -16.77 13.49
CA GLU A 175 -16.97 -16.39 12.93
C GLU A 175 -17.20 -14.88 13.02
N GLN A 176 -16.88 -14.27 14.16
CA GLN A 176 -16.97 -12.82 14.35
C GLN A 176 -16.04 -12.06 13.41
N ALA A 177 -14.80 -12.53 13.23
CA ALA A 177 -13.84 -11.93 12.33
C ALA A 177 -14.33 -11.97 10.87
N ILE A 178 -14.90 -13.09 10.44
CA ILE A 178 -15.51 -13.22 9.11
C ILE A 178 -16.67 -12.22 8.93
N ALA A 179 -17.60 -12.18 9.89
CA ALA A 179 -18.75 -11.27 9.83
C ALA A 179 -18.31 -9.80 9.76
N SER A 180 -17.35 -9.40 10.62
CA SER A 180 -16.81 -8.03 10.65
C SER A 180 -16.04 -7.68 9.37
N ALA A 181 -15.32 -8.63 8.77
CA ALA A 181 -14.64 -8.42 7.49
C ALA A 181 -15.64 -8.19 6.36
N TRP A 182 -16.73 -8.96 6.30
CA TRP A 182 -17.81 -8.75 5.34
C TRP A 182 -18.52 -7.41 5.55
N GLU A 183 -18.84 -7.05 6.79
CA GLU A 183 -19.45 -5.76 7.12
C GLU A 183 -18.56 -4.60 6.64
N LEU A 184 -17.26 -4.65 6.95
CA LEU A 184 -16.32 -3.65 6.50
C LEU A 184 -16.26 -3.57 4.97
N ALA A 185 -16.20 -4.70 4.28
CA ALA A 185 -16.17 -4.74 2.82
C ALA A 185 -17.43 -4.11 2.20
N HIS A 186 -18.61 -4.42 2.74
CA HIS A 186 -19.86 -3.85 2.27
C HIS A 186 -20.02 -2.37 2.62
N SER A 187 -19.45 -1.90 3.74
CA SER A 187 -19.51 -0.50 4.14
C SER A 187 -18.93 0.45 3.09
N GLY A 188 -17.91 -0.04 2.40
CA GLY A 188 -17.20 0.71 1.40
C GLY A 188 -16.42 1.89 1.92
N ARG A 189 -16.18 1.97 3.19
CA ARG A 189 -15.42 3.05 3.85
C ARG A 189 -14.06 2.52 4.27
N ILE A 190 -13.01 3.21 3.88
CA ILE A 190 -11.65 2.89 4.31
C ILE A 190 -11.56 3.11 5.82
N PRO A 191 -11.23 2.10 6.63
CA PRO A 191 -11.07 2.28 8.08
C PRO A 191 -9.85 3.17 8.39
N PRO A 192 -9.80 3.81 9.58
CA PRO A 192 -8.63 4.57 9.98
C PRO A 192 -7.39 3.68 10.08
N PRO A 193 -6.18 4.25 9.89
CA PRO A 193 -4.96 3.51 10.15
C PRO A 193 -4.84 3.14 11.64
N LEU A 194 -4.07 2.10 11.94
CA LEU A 194 -3.70 1.80 13.32
C LEU A 194 -2.89 2.96 13.90
N MET A 195 -3.16 3.28 15.18
CA MET A 195 -2.43 4.32 15.91
C MET A 195 -1.14 3.72 16.47
N ASP A 196 -0.02 4.36 16.14
CA ASP A 196 1.32 4.05 16.66
C ASP A 196 1.67 2.54 16.74
N SER A 197 1.18 1.77 15.82
CA SER A 197 1.30 0.32 15.85
C SER A 197 2.64 -0.16 15.31
N PRO A 198 3.33 -1.09 16.00
CA PRO A 198 4.54 -1.72 15.48
C PRO A 198 4.29 -2.59 14.25
N LYS A 199 3.04 -3.03 14.01
CA LYS A 199 2.67 -3.79 12.82
C LYS A 199 2.90 -3.00 11.53
N CYS A 200 2.87 -1.66 11.58
CA CYS A 200 3.00 -0.81 10.40
C CYS A 200 4.39 -0.90 9.75
N SER A 201 5.45 -1.10 10.51
CA SER A 201 6.83 -1.20 9.99
C SER A 201 7.05 -2.43 9.10
N GLY A 202 6.31 -3.52 9.32
CA GLY A 202 6.35 -4.74 8.49
C GLY A 202 5.27 -4.83 7.42
N CYS A 203 4.42 -3.80 7.27
CA CYS A 203 3.29 -3.84 6.35
C CYS A 203 3.73 -3.53 4.91
N SER A 204 3.36 -4.40 3.95
CA SER A 204 3.64 -4.21 2.51
C SER A 204 3.03 -2.93 1.93
N LEU A 205 1.94 -2.45 2.51
CA LEU A 205 1.21 -1.26 2.06
C LEU A 205 1.49 0.00 2.89
N VAL A 206 2.51 -0.01 3.76
CA VAL A 206 2.85 1.16 4.59
C VAL A 206 3.08 2.43 3.77
N GLY A 207 3.71 2.30 2.58
CA GLY A 207 3.98 3.40 1.66
C GLY A 207 2.75 3.95 0.94
N ILE A 208 1.61 3.24 0.97
CA ILE A 208 0.32 3.70 0.46
C ILE A 208 -0.54 4.19 1.62
N CYS A 209 -0.53 3.47 2.72
CA CYS A 209 -1.32 3.77 3.90
C CYS A 209 -0.88 5.06 4.59
N LEU A 210 0.44 5.30 4.70
CA LEU A 210 1.04 6.43 5.42
C LEU A 210 0.36 6.62 6.79
N PRO A 211 0.45 5.64 7.72
CA PRO A 211 -0.44 5.59 8.88
C PRO A 211 -0.29 6.80 9.79
N ASP A 212 0.93 7.22 10.09
CA ASP A 212 1.20 8.32 11.01
C ASP A 212 0.83 9.66 10.39
N GLU A 213 1.17 9.88 9.11
CA GLU A 213 0.79 11.07 8.34
C GLU A 213 -0.74 11.16 8.21
N THR A 214 -1.39 10.05 7.89
CA THR A 214 -2.85 9.99 7.77
C THR A 214 -3.52 10.31 9.10
N ASN A 215 -3.06 9.74 10.21
CA ASN A 215 -3.60 9.99 11.54
C ASN A 215 -3.35 11.43 11.99
N SER A 216 -2.15 11.99 11.74
CA SER A 216 -1.83 13.39 12.02
C SER A 216 -2.73 14.35 11.25
N LEU A 217 -2.97 14.07 9.96
CA LEU A 217 -3.87 14.86 9.13
C LEU A 217 -5.34 14.77 9.59
N ARG A 218 -5.78 13.60 10.05
CA ARG A 218 -7.13 13.41 10.61
C ARG A 218 -7.30 14.17 11.94
N ALA A 219 -6.30 14.09 12.82
CA ALA A 219 -6.29 14.82 14.08
C ALA A 219 -6.26 16.36 13.91
N SER A 220 -5.67 16.82 12.80
CA SER A 220 -5.60 18.25 12.45
C SER A 220 -6.89 18.79 11.79
N GLN A 221 -7.82 17.91 11.42
CA GLN A 221 -9.13 18.36 10.95
C GLN A 221 -9.97 18.65 12.19
N PRO A 222 -10.44 19.91 12.40
CA PRO A 222 -11.39 20.18 13.45
C PRO A 222 -12.60 19.27 13.19
N GLU A 223 -13.02 18.54 14.22
CA GLU A 223 -14.29 17.83 14.16
C GLU A 223 -15.33 18.80 13.62
N ARG A 224 -15.93 18.45 12.47
CA ARG A 224 -17.14 19.11 12.01
C ARG A 224 -18.28 18.73 12.96
N GLN A 225 -18.19 19.20 14.18
CA GLN A 225 -19.39 19.41 14.97
C GLN A 225 -20.21 20.44 14.21
N ALA A 226 -21.41 20.03 13.85
CA ALA A 226 -22.42 20.90 13.29
C ALA A 226 -22.76 21.98 14.32
N SER A 227 -21.93 22.98 14.42
CA SER A 227 -22.18 24.24 15.12
C SER A 227 -22.24 25.31 14.07
N THR A 228 -23.39 25.88 13.95
CA THR A 228 -23.73 27.09 13.19
C THR A 228 -22.64 28.13 13.36
N LEU A 229 -21.69 28.20 12.42
CA LEU A 229 -20.76 29.30 12.33
C LEU A 229 -21.53 30.50 11.80
N GLN A 230 -21.98 31.37 12.69
CA GLN A 230 -22.27 32.77 12.36
C GLN A 230 -20.96 33.41 11.89
N LEU A 231 -20.88 33.66 10.58
CA LEU A 231 -19.85 34.50 10.01
C LEU A 231 -20.00 35.90 10.61
N SER A 232 -19.13 36.27 11.54
CA SER A 232 -18.96 37.65 11.91
C SER A 232 -18.24 38.39 10.79
N LEU A 233 -18.90 39.38 10.24
CA LEU A 233 -18.50 40.19 9.06
C LEU A 233 -17.40 41.22 9.38
N PHE A 234 -16.72 41.14 10.51
CA PHE A 234 -15.64 42.05 10.86
C PHE A 234 -14.43 41.23 11.33
N GLY A 235 -13.35 41.40 10.59
CA GLY A 235 -12.13 40.67 10.74
C GLY A 235 -11.41 40.95 12.08
N ASP A 236 -11.48 39.99 12.97
CA ASP A 236 -10.42 39.79 13.92
C ASP A 236 -9.72 38.49 13.48
N GLY A 237 -8.46 38.63 13.09
CA GLY A 237 -7.66 37.53 12.60
C GLY A 237 -7.63 36.44 13.66
N VAL A 238 -8.32 35.33 13.37
CA VAL A 238 -8.22 34.12 14.16
C VAL A 238 -6.75 33.67 14.07
N PRO A 239 -6.01 33.61 15.19
CA PRO A 239 -4.64 33.09 15.16
C PRO A 239 -4.71 31.66 14.63
N CYS A 240 -4.06 31.40 13.52
CA CYS A 240 -3.83 30.04 13.06
C CYS A 240 -2.94 29.35 14.12
N GLU A 241 -3.57 28.59 15.03
CA GLU A 241 -2.82 27.77 15.97
C GLU A 241 -2.02 26.75 15.16
N VAL A 242 -0.77 27.08 14.90
CA VAL A 242 0.21 26.15 14.35
C VAL A 242 0.48 25.13 15.44
N ARG A 243 -0.23 23.99 15.38
CA ARG A 243 0.13 22.84 16.23
C ARG A 243 1.54 22.41 15.86
N GLU A 244 2.41 22.26 16.84
CA GLU A 244 3.75 21.72 16.64
C GLU A 244 3.62 20.37 15.90
N PRO A 245 4.43 20.13 14.84
CA PRO A 245 4.37 18.87 14.12
C PRO A 245 4.74 17.75 15.10
N THR A 246 3.81 16.85 15.36
CA THR A 246 4.09 15.60 16.05
C THR A 246 5.21 14.90 15.28
N GLU A 247 6.26 14.45 15.95
CA GLU A 247 7.33 13.70 15.30
C GLU A 247 6.72 12.45 14.66
N LEU A 248 6.70 12.42 13.32
CA LEU A 248 6.21 11.29 12.55
C LEU A 248 7.31 10.24 12.46
N ARG A 249 6.97 8.97 12.69
CA ARG A 249 7.92 7.88 12.50
C ARG A 249 8.29 7.75 11.01
N GLN A 250 9.55 7.55 10.73
CA GLN A 250 10.00 7.26 9.36
C GLN A 250 9.80 5.78 9.05
N LEU A 251 8.59 5.41 8.70
CA LEU A 251 8.20 4.02 8.39
C LEU A 251 8.61 3.57 6.98
N ILE A 252 8.96 4.52 6.11
CA ILE A 252 9.35 4.25 4.73
C ILE A 252 10.77 4.76 4.54
N THR A 253 11.64 3.88 4.05
CA THR A 253 12.94 4.30 3.53
C THR A 253 12.78 4.50 2.02
N PRO A 254 12.95 5.74 1.50
CA PRO A 254 12.94 5.97 0.07
C PRO A 254 14.00 5.10 -0.60
N ARG A 255 13.68 4.56 -1.77
CA ARG A 255 14.67 3.85 -2.59
C ARG A 255 15.46 4.88 -3.40
N ASP A 256 16.51 5.42 -2.80
CA ASP A 256 17.41 6.40 -3.44
C ASP A 256 18.40 5.75 -4.42
N ASP A 257 18.43 4.40 -4.48
CA ASP A 257 19.25 3.58 -5.35
C ASP A 257 18.67 3.45 -6.77
N LEU A 258 17.38 3.72 -6.95
CA LEU A 258 16.73 3.65 -8.26
C LEU A 258 17.12 4.83 -9.14
N ARG A 259 17.56 4.54 -10.37
CA ARG A 259 18.05 5.56 -11.31
C ARG A 259 17.22 5.58 -12.58
N PRO A 260 16.95 6.76 -13.19
CA PRO A 260 16.44 6.82 -14.53
C PRO A 260 17.52 6.40 -15.51
N LEU A 261 17.16 5.52 -16.46
CA LEU A 261 18.05 5.09 -17.52
C LEU A 261 17.81 5.95 -18.77
N TYR A 262 18.86 6.56 -19.30
CA TYR A 262 18.81 7.42 -20.48
C TYR A 262 19.49 6.71 -21.65
N LEU A 263 18.75 6.52 -22.74
CA LEU A 263 19.27 5.91 -23.97
C LEU A 263 19.21 6.93 -25.10
N ASN A 264 20.36 7.48 -25.46
CA ASN A 264 20.54 8.46 -26.54
C ASN A 264 21.38 7.93 -27.71
N SER A 265 21.85 6.65 -27.63
CA SER A 265 22.63 6.02 -28.73
C SER A 265 21.71 5.68 -29.89
N GLN A 266 21.86 6.39 -30.99
CA GLN A 266 21.02 6.20 -32.20
C GLN A 266 21.23 4.81 -32.79
N GLY A 267 20.13 4.13 -33.14
CA GLY A 267 20.14 2.75 -33.63
C GLY A 267 20.37 1.68 -32.57
N ALA A 268 20.36 2.04 -31.30
CA ALA A 268 20.45 1.08 -30.19
C ALA A 268 19.23 0.14 -30.18
N HIS A 269 19.48 -1.11 -29.80
CA HIS A 269 18.45 -2.14 -29.64
C HIS A 269 18.38 -2.63 -28.20
N VAL A 270 17.17 -2.58 -27.61
CA VAL A 270 16.90 -2.98 -26.23
C VAL A 270 16.06 -4.26 -26.21
N SER A 271 16.56 -5.28 -25.54
CA SER A 271 15.90 -6.57 -25.39
C SER A 271 15.89 -7.04 -23.93
N LYS A 272 15.05 -8.01 -23.61
CA LYS A 272 14.99 -8.65 -22.28
C LYS A 272 15.81 -9.94 -22.28
N SER A 273 16.57 -10.18 -21.23
CA SER A 273 17.25 -11.47 -20.95
C SER A 273 17.17 -11.79 -19.46
N GLY A 274 16.26 -12.69 -19.06
CA GLY A 274 15.97 -12.93 -17.64
C GLY A 274 15.44 -11.67 -16.94
N GLY A 275 16.04 -11.29 -15.82
CA GLY A 275 15.75 -10.05 -15.07
C GLY A 275 16.54 -8.82 -15.55
N LEU A 276 17.20 -8.89 -16.71
CA LEU A 276 18.06 -7.84 -17.26
C LEU A 276 17.45 -7.21 -18.52
N LEU A 277 17.65 -5.91 -18.69
CA LEU A 277 17.57 -5.22 -19.97
C LEU A 277 18.93 -5.27 -20.64
N ARG A 278 18.98 -5.86 -21.82
CA ARG A 278 20.19 -5.92 -22.64
C ARG A 278 20.13 -4.85 -23.71
N ILE A 279 21.04 -3.90 -23.62
CA ILE A 279 21.18 -2.76 -24.52
C ILE A 279 22.34 -3.03 -25.45
N ARG A 280 22.09 -3.00 -26.74
CA ARG A 280 23.10 -3.14 -27.79
C ARG A 280 23.14 -1.85 -28.60
N PRO A 281 24.09 -0.95 -28.35
CA PRO A 281 24.32 0.19 -29.22
C PRO A 281 24.71 -0.29 -30.62
N ARG A 282 24.55 0.57 -31.64
CA ARG A 282 25.03 0.28 -32.98
C ARG A 282 26.55 0.17 -32.98
N ASP A 283 27.19 1.08 -32.27
CA ASP A 283 28.65 1.16 -32.11
C ASP A 283 28.93 1.26 -30.59
N GLY A 284 29.74 0.34 -30.04
CA GLY A 284 30.10 0.34 -28.62
C GLY A 284 29.81 -0.97 -27.86
N GLU A 285 30.09 -0.94 -26.58
CA GLU A 285 29.94 -2.11 -25.71
C GLU A 285 28.47 -2.37 -25.35
N LYS A 286 28.16 -3.66 -25.19
CA LYS A 286 26.85 -4.10 -24.70
C LYS A 286 26.72 -3.74 -23.23
N LEU A 287 25.54 -3.23 -22.84
CA LEU A 287 25.22 -2.92 -21.47
C LEU A 287 24.06 -3.79 -21.01
N ASP A 288 24.25 -4.50 -19.90
CA ASP A 288 23.19 -5.25 -19.22
C ASP A 288 22.80 -4.49 -17.93
N VAL A 289 21.53 -4.10 -17.81
CA VAL A 289 20.98 -3.32 -16.68
C VAL A 289 19.89 -4.13 -15.99
N ARG A 290 19.95 -4.23 -14.69
CA ARG A 290 18.90 -4.92 -13.90
C ARG A 290 17.63 -4.07 -13.82
N LEU A 291 16.47 -4.71 -14.04
CA LEU A 291 15.18 -4.04 -13.97
C LEU A 291 14.91 -3.39 -12.59
N ASN A 292 15.37 -4.02 -11.52
CA ASN A 292 15.17 -3.54 -10.15
C ASN A 292 16.08 -2.36 -9.74
N GLU A 293 16.99 -1.92 -10.60
CA GLU A 293 17.90 -0.78 -10.38
C GLU A 293 17.39 0.50 -11.07
N ILE A 294 16.34 0.40 -11.92
CA ILE A 294 15.83 1.54 -12.68
C ILE A 294 14.41 1.91 -12.26
N CYS A 295 14.14 3.20 -12.23
CA CYS A 295 12.79 3.74 -11.98
C CYS A 295 12.09 4.24 -13.24
N GLN A 296 12.83 4.47 -14.33
CA GLN A 296 12.30 5.02 -15.56
C GLN A 296 13.26 4.71 -16.72
N LEU A 297 12.73 4.42 -17.90
CA LEU A 297 13.49 4.33 -19.13
C LEU A 297 13.18 5.54 -20.03
N ASN A 298 14.19 6.33 -20.35
CA ASN A 298 14.09 7.50 -21.24
C ASN A 298 14.77 7.19 -22.58
N VAL A 299 14.01 7.23 -23.65
CA VAL A 299 14.45 6.86 -25.00
C VAL A 299 14.52 8.11 -25.87
N PHE A 300 15.69 8.42 -26.42
CA PHE A 300 15.93 9.60 -27.24
C PHE A 300 16.20 9.24 -28.69
N GLY A 301 15.35 9.68 -29.59
CA GLY A 301 15.49 9.50 -31.02
C GLY A 301 15.27 8.05 -31.46
N ASN A 302 16.17 7.53 -32.35
CA ASN A 302 16.00 6.23 -32.97
C ASN A 302 16.59 5.09 -32.12
N VAL A 303 15.79 4.59 -31.15
CA VAL A 303 16.10 3.41 -30.33
C VAL A 303 14.99 2.38 -30.52
N GLN A 304 15.35 1.12 -30.71
CA GLN A 304 14.41 0.02 -30.87
C GLN A 304 14.24 -0.74 -29.56
N LEU A 305 12.98 -1.01 -29.19
CA LEU A 305 12.61 -1.80 -28.02
C LEU A 305 11.88 -3.06 -28.47
N THR A 306 12.30 -4.23 -27.97
CA THR A 306 11.53 -5.46 -28.21
C THR A 306 10.24 -5.47 -27.39
N THR A 307 9.20 -6.13 -27.90
CA THR A 307 7.94 -6.31 -27.19
C THR A 307 8.14 -6.93 -25.81
N GLN A 308 9.05 -7.88 -25.65
CA GLN A 308 9.37 -8.52 -24.39
C GLN A 308 10.01 -7.55 -23.39
N ALA A 309 10.84 -6.60 -23.86
CA ALA A 309 11.39 -5.55 -23.01
C ALA A 309 10.29 -4.59 -22.54
N ILE A 310 9.40 -4.17 -23.43
CA ILE A 310 8.24 -3.32 -23.09
C ILE A 310 7.35 -4.01 -22.08
N GLN A 311 6.99 -5.28 -22.31
CA GLN A 311 6.17 -6.06 -21.38
C GLN A 311 6.79 -6.17 -19.99
N ALA A 312 8.10 -6.42 -19.91
CA ALA A 312 8.81 -6.53 -18.64
C ALA A 312 8.84 -5.21 -17.88
N LEU A 313 9.08 -4.09 -18.58
CA LEU A 313 9.06 -2.75 -17.99
C LEU A 313 7.65 -2.40 -17.49
N CYS A 314 6.61 -2.66 -18.28
CA CYS A 314 5.23 -2.44 -17.87
C CYS A 314 4.82 -3.31 -16.66
N ALA A 315 5.25 -4.57 -16.63
CA ALA A 315 4.98 -5.47 -15.51
C ALA A 315 5.70 -5.04 -14.21
N ALA A 316 6.87 -4.40 -14.34
CA ALA A 316 7.66 -3.87 -13.22
C ALA A 316 7.28 -2.43 -12.83
N ASP A 317 6.21 -1.85 -13.39
CA ASP A 317 5.80 -0.45 -13.19
C ASP A 317 6.89 0.59 -13.55
N ILE A 318 7.76 0.25 -14.49
CA ILE A 318 8.81 1.15 -14.97
C ILE A 318 8.31 1.86 -16.24
N PRO A 319 8.03 3.18 -16.16
CA PRO A 319 7.56 3.94 -17.31
C PRO A 319 8.63 4.07 -18.40
N ILE A 320 8.20 4.03 -19.66
CA ILE A 320 9.04 4.28 -20.81
C ILE A 320 8.65 5.63 -21.42
N CYS A 321 9.54 6.60 -21.36
CA CYS A 321 9.34 7.93 -21.90
C CYS A 321 10.06 8.09 -23.23
N TYR A 322 9.38 8.61 -24.24
CA TYR A 322 9.89 8.79 -25.59
C TYR A 322 10.15 10.26 -25.87
N PHE A 323 11.35 10.54 -26.34
CA PHE A 323 11.79 11.89 -26.69
C PHE A 323 12.38 11.92 -28.11
N SER A 324 12.30 13.08 -28.75
CA SER A 324 13.15 13.35 -29.91
C SER A 324 14.62 13.35 -29.50
N GLN A 325 15.53 13.30 -30.47
CA GLN A 325 16.97 13.44 -30.17
C GLN A 325 17.30 14.77 -29.46
N GLY A 326 16.54 15.83 -29.72
CA GLY A 326 16.69 17.14 -29.08
C GLY A 326 15.93 17.28 -27.76
N GLY A 327 15.31 16.22 -27.23
CA GLY A 327 14.63 16.23 -25.92
C GLY A 327 13.15 16.65 -25.93
N TRP A 328 12.52 16.80 -27.10
CA TRP A 328 11.07 17.01 -27.17
C TRP A 328 10.31 15.74 -26.79
N PHE A 329 9.42 15.84 -25.82
CA PHE A 329 8.63 14.71 -25.30
C PHE A 329 7.50 14.33 -26.25
N TYR A 330 7.43 13.06 -26.64
CA TYR A 330 6.39 12.52 -27.51
C TYR A 330 5.31 11.76 -26.75
N GLY A 331 5.67 11.01 -25.71
CA GLY A 331 4.71 10.18 -25.02
C GLY A 331 5.34 9.27 -23.97
N ILE A 332 4.47 8.51 -23.31
CA ILE A 332 4.85 7.58 -22.24
C ILE A 332 4.10 6.25 -22.42
N THR A 333 4.80 5.14 -22.22
CA THR A 333 4.20 3.82 -22.07
C THR A 333 4.29 3.39 -20.61
N THR A 334 3.16 3.00 -20.04
CA THR A 334 3.06 2.46 -18.67
C THR A 334 2.23 1.19 -18.68
N GLY A 335 2.40 0.34 -17.66
CA GLY A 335 1.51 -0.80 -17.43
C GLY A 335 0.09 -0.37 -17.03
N LEU A 336 -0.86 -1.31 -17.11
CA LEU A 336 -2.26 -1.10 -16.70
C LEU A 336 -2.46 -1.23 -15.17
N ASN A 337 -1.50 -0.76 -14.37
CA ASN A 337 -1.55 -0.89 -12.91
C ASN A 337 -2.51 0.06 -12.20
N THR A 338 -3.27 0.82 -12.98
CA THR A 338 -4.27 1.76 -12.48
C THR A 338 -5.62 1.09 -12.23
N LYS A 339 -5.63 0.08 -11.37
CA LYS A 339 -6.84 -0.72 -11.12
C LYS A 339 -7.91 0.05 -10.33
N ASN A 340 -7.53 1.04 -9.53
CA ASN A 340 -8.47 1.80 -8.71
C ASN A 340 -9.10 2.99 -9.46
N ILE A 341 -10.14 2.70 -10.25
CA ILE A 341 -10.90 3.73 -10.97
C ILE A 341 -11.66 4.66 -10.01
N PHE A 342 -12.06 4.17 -8.82
CA PHE A 342 -12.79 4.98 -7.84
C PHE A 342 -11.93 6.06 -7.24
N LEU A 343 -10.65 5.77 -6.97
CA LEU A 343 -9.68 6.77 -6.51
C LEU A 343 -9.53 7.89 -7.54
N ARG A 344 -9.35 7.54 -8.81
CA ARG A 344 -9.24 8.52 -9.90
C ARG A 344 -10.49 9.39 -10.03
N ARG A 345 -11.68 8.77 -10.02
CA ARG A 345 -12.94 9.49 -10.06
C ARG A 345 -13.09 10.44 -8.87
N SER A 346 -12.66 10.00 -7.67
CA SER A 346 -12.67 10.84 -6.48
C SER A 346 -11.67 12.00 -6.60
N GLN A 347 -10.49 11.79 -7.17
CA GLN A 347 -9.50 12.83 -7.44
C GLN A 347 -10.08 13.91 -8.38
N PHE A 348 -10.72 13.51 -9.49
CA PHE A 348 -11.36 14.46 -10.40
C PHE A 348 -12.47 15.26 -9.70
N ARG A 349 -13.38 14.59 -8.98
CA ARG A 349 -14.46 15.25 -8.26
C ARG A 349 -13.98 16.22 -7.18
N LEU A 350 -12.92 15.86 -6.46
CA LEU A 350 -12.32 16.70 -5.43
C LEU A 350 -11.54 17.88 -6.03
N ALA A 351 -10.90 17.68 -7.19
CA ALA A 351 -10.19 18.73 -7.89
C ALA A 351 -11.13 19.87 -8.36
N GLU A 352 -12.40 19.58 -8.64
CA GLU A 352 -13.44 20.56 -8.96
C GLU A 352 -13.94 21.36 -7.74
N GLN A 353 -13.58 20.91 -6.52
CA GLN A 353 -13.99 21.59 -5.28
C GLN A 353 -12.94 22.61 -4.85
N GLU A 354 -13.27 23.88 -4.93
CA GLU A 354 -12.35 24.98 -4.60
C GLU A 354 -11.73 24.85 -3.19
N TRP A 355 -12.56 24.52 -2.19
CA TRP A 355 -12.09 24.34 -0.81
C TRP A 355 -11.02 23.26 -0.68
N PHE A 356 -11.17 22.14 -1.43
CA PHE A 356 -10.21 21.03 -1.41
C PHE A 356 -8.92 21.41 -2.14
N SER A 357 -9.07 22.00 -3.33
CA SER A 357 -7.94 22.45 -4.15
C SER A 357 -7.10 23.51 -3.43
N LEU A 358 -7.75 24.47 -2.76
CA LEU A 358 -7.05 25.45 -1.93
C LEU A 358 -6.35 24.81 -0.72
N ALA A 359 -7.00 23.88 -0.01
CA ALA A 359 -6.39 23.19 1.12
C ALA A 359 -5.16 22.38 0.69
N LEU A 360 -5.21 21.72 -0.47
CA LEU A 360 -4.09 20.99 -1.04
C LEU A 360 -2.96 21.94 -1.47
N ALA A 361 -3.30 23.02 -2.18
CA ALA A 361 -2.34 24.04 -2.64
C ALA A 361 -1.59 24.68 -1.47
N ARG A 362 -2.26 25.02 -0.37
CA ARG A 362 -1.63 25.56 0.86
C ARG A 362 -0.52 24.62 1.36
N ARG A 363 -0.79 23.33 1.44
CA ARG A 363 0.20 22.31 1.91
C ARG A 363 1.38 22.19 0.97
N LEU A 364 1.13 22.18 -0.34
CA LEU A 364 2.17 22.10 -1.36
C LEU A 364 3.08 23.32 -1.33
N VAL A 365 2.50 24.53 -1.27
CA VAL A 365 3.25 25.80 -1.22
C VAL A 365 4.04 25.91 0.08
N ALA A 366 3.43 25.62 1.22
CA ALA A 366 4.13 25.61 2.51
C ALA A 366 5.30 24.63 2.53
N GLY A 367 5.10 23.40 2.01
CA GLY A 367 6.15 22.39 1.86
C GLY A 367 7.28 22.88 0.93
N LYS A 368 6.95 23.46 -0.20
CA LYS A 368 7.91 24.06 -1.14
C LYS A 368 8.78 25.11 -0.46
N ILE A 369 8.18 26.04 0.26
CA ILE A 369 8.89 27.13 0.94
C ILE A 369 9.80 26.57 2.05
N ARG A 370 9.34 25.58 2.83
CA ARG A 370 10.17 24.91 3.85
C ARG A 370 11.37 24.21 3.21
N ASN A 371 11.18 23.54 2.08
CA ASN A 371 12.27 22.88 1.35
C ASN A 371 13.26 23.89 0.79
N GLN A 372 12.82 24.98 0.20
CA GLN A 372 13.67 26.08 -0.26
C GLN A 372 14.52 26.65 0.90
N ARG A 373 13.91 26.90 2.05
CA ARG A 373 14.62 27.34 3.25
C ARG A 373 15.65 26.32 3.71
N THR A 374 15.33 25.02 3.67
CA THR A 374 16.26 23.94 4.04
C THR A 374 17.42 23.86 3.07
N MET A 375 17.17 24.04 1.77
CA MET A 375 18.23 24.07 0.74
C MET A 375 19.23 25.21 0.99
N LEU A 376 18.75 26.44 1.26
CA LEU A 376 19.63 27.56 1.63
C LEU A 376 20.44 27.25 2.88
N ARG A 377 19.84 26.74 3.93
CA ARG A 377 20.53 26.41 5.18
C ARG A 377 21.65 25.36 5.02
N ARG A 378 21.48 24.42 4.09
CA ARG A 378 22.43 23.31 3.90
C ARG A 378 23.54 23.63 2.90
N ASN A 379 23.22 24.39 1.87
CA ASN A 379 24.10 24.50 0.70
C ASN A 379 24.68 25.91 0.49
N HIS A 380 24.03 26.96 1.04
CA HIS A 380 24.56 28.32 0.92
C HIS A 380 25.74 28.53 1.85
N SER A 381 26.78 29.18 1.34
CA SER A 381 28.03 29.46 2.12
C SER A 381 27.76 30.32 3.35
N GLU A 382 26.98 31.39 3.17
CA GLU A 382 26.60 32.36 4.23
C GLU A 382 25.13 32.77 4.06
N PRO A 383 24.17 31.91 4.51
CA PRO A 383 22.74 32.18 4.27
C PRO A 383 22.26 33.37 5.12
N SER A 384 21.56 34.31 4.51
CA SER A 384 21.00 35.49 5.20
C SER A 384 19.98 35.06 6.29
N PRO A 385 20.24 35.39 7.59
CA PRO A 385 19.33 35.06 8.68
C PRO A 385 17.94 35.69 8.48
N THR A 386 17.89 36.91 7.91
CA THR A 386 16.65 37.64 7.62
C THR A 386 15.82 36.91 6.58
N VAL A 387 16.45 36.45 5.48
CA VAL A 387 15.74 35.70 4.43
C VAL A 387 15.24 34.37 4.98
N LEU A 388 16.04 33.66 5.78
CA LEU A 388 15.60 32.41 6.41
C LEU A 388 14.42 32.62 7.37
N ALA A 389 14.39 33.73 8.12
CA ALA A 389 13.26 34.06 9.00
C ALA A 389 12.01 34.43 8.19
N GLN A 390 12.15 35.19 7.10
CA GLN A 390 11.06 35.52 6.20
C GLN A 390 10.46 34.26 5.54
N LEU A 391 11.29 33.37 5.01
CA LEU A 391 10.82 32.11 4.42
C LEU A 391 10.07 31.25 5.44
N LYS A 392 10.53 31.20 6.71
CA LYS A 392 9.81 30.50 7.78
C LYS A 392 8.40 31.08 7.96
N ARG A 393 8.29 32.41 8.12
CA ARG A 393 7.00 33.11 8.28
C ARG A 393 6.10 32.90 7.07
N MET A 394 6.64 32.93 5.86
CA MET A 394 5.86 32.74 4.64
C MET A 394 5.29 31.34 4.51
N ALA A 395 6.03 30.32 4.96
CA ALA A 395 5.52 28.94 5.02
C ALA A 395 4.32 28.84 5.99
N GLU A 396 4.37 29.53 7.14
CA GLU A 396 3.28 29.60 8.10
C GLU A 396 2.06 30.35 7.52
N LEU A 397 2.27 31.48 6.85
CA LEU A 397 1.20 32.23 6.17
C LEU A 397 0.55 31.43 5.03
N ALA A 398 1.33 30.66 4.28
CA ALA A 398 0.82 29.82 3.19
C ALA A 398 -0.18 28.76 3.68
N GLU A 399 -0.01 28.24 4.90
CA GLU A 399 -0.94 27.27 5.49
C GLU A 399 -2.31 27.85 5.78
N CYS A 400 -2.39 29.17 5.99
CA CYS A 400 -3.60 29.88 6.40
C CYS A 400 -4.16 30.83 5.30
N ALA A 401 -3.54 30.90 4.12
CA ALA A 401 -3.96 31.80 3.03
C ALA A 401 -5.45 31.59 2.68
N PRO A 402 -6.31 32.65 2.70
CA PRO A 402 -7.75 32.49 2.53
C PRO A 402 -8.17 32.21 1.09
N SER A 403 -7.32 32.55 0.11
CA SER A 403 -7.61 32.42 -1.32
C SER A 403 -6.39 31.96 -2.12
N PHE A 404 -6.63 31.55 -3.37
CA PHE A 404 -5.56 31.23 -4.31
C PHE A 404 -4.69 32.45 -4.65
N ASP A 405 -5.29 33.62 -4.80
CA ASP A 405 -4.56 34.83 -5.14
C ASP A 405 -3.57 35.24 -4.06
N GLU A 406 -3.98 35.14 -2.79
CA GLU A 406 -3.09 35.42 -1.66
C GLU A 406 -2.00 34.36 -1.54
N LEU A 407 -2.36 33.11 -1.72
CA LEU A 407 -1.39 31.99 -1.72
C LEU A 407 -0.35 32.15 -2.83
N LEU A 408 -0.76 32.55 -4.03
CA LEU A 408 0.11 32.84 -5.17
C LEU A 408 1.05 34.02 -4.88
N GLY A 409 0.55 35.08 -4.23
CA GLY A 409 1.37 36.20 -3.77
C GLY A 409 2.45 35.78 -2.78
N ILE A 410 2.11 34.93 -1.80
CA ILE A 410 3.05 34.37 -0.82
C ILE A 410 4.11 33.51 -1.53
N GLU A 411 3.70 32.61 -2.42
CA GLU A 411 4.58 31.74 -3.19
C GLU A 411 5.57 32.54 -4.04
N GLY A 412 5.08 33.53 -4.79
CA GLY A 412 5.90 34.38 -5.63
C GLY A 412 6.94 35.19 -4.85
N HIS A 413 6.54 35.72 -3.69
CA HIS A 413 7.49 36.42 -2.80
C HIS A 413 8.54 35.47 -2.24
N ALA A 414 8.14 34.29 -1.75
CA ALA A 414 9.10 33.29 -1.26
C ALA A 414 10.07 32.82 -2.35
N ALA A 415 9.57 32.61 -3.56
CA ALA A 415 10.41 32.26 -4.71
C ALA A 415 11.42 33.38 -5.03
N ARG A 416 11.00 34.62 -5.02
CA ARG A 416 11.91 35.78 -5.23
C ARG A 416 13.03 35.78 -4.21
N LEU A 417 12.74 35.65 -2.93
CA LEU A 417 13.73 35.63 -1.86
C LEU A 417 14.70 34.45 -2.02
N TYR A 418 14.17 33.29 -2.34
CA TYR A 418 14.98 32.09 -2.56
C TYR A 418 15.96 32.26 -3.73
N PHE A 419 15.47 32.76 -4.88
CA PHE A 419 16.33 32.94 -6.06
C PHE A 419 17.34 34.10 -5.93
N GLN A 420 17.07 35.10 -5.09
CA GLN A 420 18.07 36.13 -4.75
C GLN A 420 19.28 35.53 -4.03
N GLU A 421 19.07 34.54 -3.17
CA GLU A 421 20.15 33.85 -2.42
C GLU A 421 20.73 32.65 -3.20
N PHE A 422 20.13 32.27 -4.35
CA PHE A 422 20.48 31.03 -5.04
C PHE A 422 21.94 30.97 -5.48
N ALA A 423 22.52 32.09 -5.91
CA ALA A 423 23.91 32.16 -6.36
C ALA A 423 24.91 31.72 -5.26
N GLY A 424 24.62 32.00 -3.98
CA GLY A 424 25.46 31.59 -2.86
C GLY A 424 25.50 30.07 -2.59
N MET A 425 24.68 29.29 -3.26
CA MET A 425 24.69 27.80 -3.21
C MET A 425 25.54 27.19 -4.33
N ILE A 426 25.95 27.95 -5.33
CA ILE A 426 26.79 27.48 -6.43
C ILE A 426 28.23 27.57 -5.99
N LYS A 427 28.95 26.43 -5.98
CA LYS A 427 30.36 26.33 -5.63
C LYS A 427 31.23 26.41 -6.86
#